data_565142415bfc1651bd8d48e2f815971e
#
_entry.id   565142415bfc1651bd8d48e2f815971e
#
_cell.length_a   1.000
_cell.length_b   1.000
_cell.length_c   1.000
_cell.angle_alpha   90.00
_cell.angle_beta   90.00
_cell.angle_gamma   90.00
#
_symmetry.space_group_name_H-M   'P 1'
#
loop_
_entity.id
_entity.type
_entity.pdbx_description
1 polymer ?
#
loop_
_entity_poly.entity_id
_entity_poly.type
_entity_poly.pdbx_seq_one_letter_code
_entity_poly.pdbx_strand_id
1 'polypeptide(L)'
;MEGVEELEPEEVVDLEEIDELTGLTVIDTDSDEDGSRGFDVGVGEKSGKSNAGASLDEKSFDLDFDSIGKVKVNIVEPKFRMSLAELLDESKVVPVSVLGDLEVEITGIQDDSRVVSAGDLFVCRVGMKTDGHLYLSEADKRGAVAVVASKEVDIEETLGCKALVIVEDTNAVLPALAAAFYKFPSKNMAVIGITGTNGKTTTANLVKGMYEAMGLRTGMLSTVAYYIHGDHKLEAPNTTPGAILVQNLMAKMLHNGTEAVVMEATSQGLALGRCDEVDFDIAVFTNLTRDHLDFHGTEEEYKNAKAKLFARMVDPERHRKVVNIDDPNAPFFIAQGNQEVPVVTFAMENKNADVHPLKFELSLFETQVLVNTPHGILEISSGLLGKHNIYNILAAVAVGIAVGAPLEDIVRGIEEIDAVPGRCELIDEEQAFGVIVDYAHTPDALSRLLDSVRELRPKRIITVIGCGGERDRGKRPIMTKIATDKSDVTILTSDNPRGEDPLDILDDMLAGVGWSMQEYLKHGENDYYPPLPNGHRLFLHDIRRVAVRCAVAMGEEGDMVVVAGKGHETYEIEGDKKEFFDDREECREALQYVDELHQAGIDTSEFPWRLPESH
;
A
#
# COMPACT_ATOMS: atom_id res chain seq x y z
N MET A 1 -55.48 -21.01 18.69
CA MET A 1 -54.74 -21.80 19.66
C MET A 1 -53.43 -22.08 19.04
N GLU A 2 -52.49 -21.43 19.57
CA GLU A 2 -51.10 -21.66 19.99
C GLU A 2 -50.14 -21.24 18.91
N GLY A 3 -49.15 -20.46 19.13
CA GLY A 3 -48.59 -19.75 20.30
C GLY A 3 -47.55 -18.80 19.71
N VAL A 4 -47.61 -17.56 20.17
CA VAL A 4 -46.63 -16.53 19.83
C VAL A 4 -45.50 -16.66 20.85
N GLU A 5 -44.29 -17.05 20.41
CA GLU A 5 -43.07 -16.89 21.20
C GLU A 5 -42.53 -15.46 20.99
N GLU A 6 -42.48 -14.72 22.07
CA GLU A 6 -41.80 -13.44 22.18
C GLU A 6 -40.28 -13.67 22.09
N LEU A 7 -39.66 -13.00 21.13
CA LEU A 7 -38.20 -12.85 21.08
C LEU A 7 -37.82 -11.62 21.90
N GLU A 8 -36.95 -11.82 22.89
CA GLU A 8 -36.37 -10.76 23.68
C GLU A 8 -35.44 -9.88 22.82
N PRO A 9 -35.22 -8.60 23.17
CA PRO A 9 -34.41 -7.68 22.39
C PRO A 9 -32.92 -7.99 22.52
N GLU A 10 -32.25 -8.13 21.39
CA GLU A 10 -30.81 -8.26 21.28
C GLU A 10 -30.10 -7.02 21.84
N GLU A 11 -29.02 -7.28 22.55
CA GLU A 11 -28.17 -6.32 23.22
C GLU A 11 -27.62 -5.27 22.26
N VAL A 12 -27.68 -4.02 22.71
CA VAL A 12 -27.06 -2.87 22.08
C VAL A 12 -25.53 -3.03 22.20
N VAL A 13 -24.87 -3.32 21.08
CA VAL A 13 -23.42 -3.29 20.99
C VAL A 13 -22.96 -1.84 21.01
N ASP A 14 -22.04 -1.54 21.90
CA ASP A 14 -21.49 -0.22 22.17
C ASP A 14 -20.74 0.35 20.97
N LEU A 15 -20.99 1.62 20.67
CA LEU A 15 -20.58 2.33 19.45
C LEU A 15 -19.15 2.88 19.46
N GLU A 16 -18.28 2.40 20.35
CA GLU A 16 -16.89 2.90 20.45
C GLU A 16 -15.86 2.26 19.48
N GLU A 17 -16.25 1.25 18.70
CA GLU A 17 -15.30 0.45 17.87
C GLU A 17 -15.09 0.94 16.42
N ILE A 18 -15.49 2.14 16.03
CA ILE A 18 -15.40 2.58 14.61
C ILE A 18 -14.43 3.75 14.38
N ASP A 19 -13.60 4.09 15.33
CA ASP A 19 -12.74 5.29 15.22
C ASP A 19 -11.47 5.13 14.35
N GLU A 20 -11.21 3.95 13.76
CA GLU A 20 -9.94 3.66 13.06
C GLU A 20 -9.94 3.84 11.53
N LEU A 21 -10.98 4.36 10.90
CA LEU A 21 -11.07 4.33 9.42
C LEU A 21 -10.86 5.67 8.71
N THR A 22 -10.64 6.78 9.41
CA THR A 22 -10.56 8.11 8.75
C THR A 22 -9.50 9.08 9.28
N GLY A 23 -8.64 8.67 10.21
CA GLY A 23 -7.57 9.53 10.72
C GLY A 23 -6.37 9.61 9.77
N LEU A 24 -6.29 10.65 8.95
CA LEU A 24 -5.04 11.06 8.30
C LEU A 24 -4.16 11.74 9.34
N THR A 25 -3.22 11.02 9.92
CA THR A 25 -2.21 11.58 10.80
C THR A 25 -0.94 11.88 10.01
N VAL A 26 -0.52 13.13 10.00
CA VAL A 26 0.83 13.50 9.59
C VAL A 26 1.78 13.01 10.69
N ILE A 27 2.73 12.17 10.34
CA ILE A 27 3.76 11.77 11.29
C ILE A 27 4.75 12.93 11.42
N ASP A 28 4.49 13.84 12.38
CA ASP A 28 5.47 14.81 12.85
C ASP A 28 6.32 14.12 13.93
N THR A 29 7.54 13.82 13.61
CA THR A 29 8.56 13.53 14.62
C THR A 29 9.23 14.84 14.99
N ASP A 30 8.71 15.56 16.01
CA ASP A 30 9.51 16.38 16.92
C ASP A 30 8.59 17.10 17.90
N SER A 31 8.59 16.66 19.15
CA SER A 31 8.22 17.45 20.31
C SER A 31 9.47 17.70 21.12
N ASP A 32 9.92 18.93 21.18
CA ASP A 32 10.58 19.45 22.36
C ASP A 32 10.23 20.93 22.55
N GLU A 33 9.48 21.17 23.62
CA GLU A 33 9.26 22.47 24.22
C GLU A 33 10.53 22.87 25.00
N ASP A 34 10.96 24.09 25.00
CA ASP A 34 10.74 25.07 26.08
C ASP A 34 11.58 26.33 25.95
N GLY A 35 10.94 27.46 26.32
CA GLY A 35 11.49 28.45 27.23
C GLY A 35 12.32 29.62 26.70
N SER A 36 11.58 30.64 26.22
CA SER A 36 11.84 32.10 26.46
C SER A 36 13.14 32.56 27.13
N ARG A 37 13.83 33.53 26.54
CA ARG A 37 14.06 34.92 26.98
C ARG A 37 15.12 35.61 26.12
N GLY A 38 14.79 36.83 25.74
CA GLY A 38 15.64 37.71 24.95
C GLY A 38 16.78 38.38 25.76
N PHE A 39 17.60 39.07 25.03
CA PHE A 39 18.28 40.36 25.23
C PHE A 39 19.60 40.36 24.44
N ASP A 40 19.66 41.16 23.44
CA ASP A 40 20.32 42.44 23.16
C ASP A 40 21.87 42.46 23.06
N VAL A 41 22.30 42.86 21.85
CA VAL A 41 23.42 43.74 21.44
C VAL A 41 24.80 43.64 22.14
N GLY A 42 25.83 43.43 21.28
CA GLY A 42 27.20 43.75 21.67
C GLY A 42 28.24 43.52 20.59
N VAL A 43 28.52 44.57 19.82
CA VAL A 43 29.68 44.72 18.88
C VAL A 43 30.99 44.80 19.69
N GLY A 44 32.06 44.13 19.25
CA GLY A 44 33.39 44.30 19.81
C GLY A 44 34.49 43.54 19.13
N GLU A 45 35.20 44.23 18.21
CA GLU A 45 36.53 43.82 17.71
C GLU A 45 37.60 43.79 18.83
N LYS A 46 38.56 42.87 18.72
CA LYS A 46 40.00 43.12 18.53
C LYS A 46 40.94 41.91 18.85
N SER A 47 41.68 41.59 17.85
CA SER A 47 43.15 41.39 17.79
C SER A 47 43.94 40.62 18.87
N GLY A 48 44.70 39.64 18.42
CA GLY A 48 46.12 39.65 18.72
C GLY A 48 46.80 38.40 19.27
N LYS A 49 47.59 37.75 18.46
CA LYS A 49 48.92 37.13 18.72
C LYS A 49 49.07 35.81 19.46
N SER A 50 49.44 34.79 18.71
CA SER A 50 50.75 34.06 18.63
C SER A 50 51.13 33.11 19.80
N ASN A 51 51.41 31.93 19.35
CA ASN A 51 52.60 31.07 19.57
C ASN A 51 52.41 29.68 20.20
N ALA A 52 52.86 28.73 19.40
CA ALA A 52 53.72 27.59 19.74
C ALA A 52 53.08 26.27 20.20
N GLY A 53 53.08 25.35 19.27
CA GLY A 53 53.69 24.01 19.42
C GLY A 53 52.98 23.00 20.28
N ALA A 54 52.40 21.99 19.65
CA ALA A 54 52.65 20.57 19.94
C ALA A 54 51.70 19.65 19.17
N SER A 55 52.30 18.61 18.57
CA SER A 55 51.80 17.26 18.22
C SER A 55 50.48 17.12 17.47
N LEU A 56 50.62 16.64 16.26
CA LEU A 56 49.63 16.00 15.41
C LEU A 56 49.04 14.75 16.11
N ASP A 57 47.81 14.81 16.52
CA ASP A 57 46.95 13.65 16.67
C ASP A 57 46.00 13.66 15.46
N GLU A 58 46.17 12.66 14.59
CA GLU A 58 45.24 12.33 13.54
C GLU A 58 43.91 11.87 14.18
N LYS A 59 42.97 12.79 14.32
CA LYS A 59 41.55 12.43 14.45
C LYS A 59 40.98 12.38 13.04
N SER A 60 40.67 11.17 12.59
CA SER A 60 39.81 10.94 11.45
C SER A 60 38.53 11.74 11.65
N PHE A 61 38.28 12.70 10.76
CA PHE A 61 36.99 13.33 10.60
C PHE A 61 36.17 12.36 9.75
N ASP A 62 35.35 11.55 10.42
CA ASP A 62 34.19 10.95 9.78
C ASP A 62 33.22 12.09 9.46
N LEU A 63 33.25 12.52 8.21
CA LEU A 63 32.21 13.36 7.64
C LEU A 63 31.01 12.43 7.37
N ASP A 64 30.04 12.50 8.25
CA ASP A 64 28.73 11.92 8.04
C ASP A 64 28.08 12.65 6.83
N PHE A 65 28.18 12.03 5.65
CA PHE A 65 27.63 12.54 4.41
C PHE A 65 26.09 12.44 4.35
N ASP A 66 25.46 11.69 5.26
CA ASP A 66 24.00 11.53 5.30
C ASP A 66 23.26 12.73 5.92
N SER A 67 23.99 13.66 6.56
CA SER A 67 23.37 14.85 7.18
C SER A 67 23.38 16.11 6.30
N ILE A 68 23.97 16.05 5.09
CA ILE A 68 23.99 17.20 4.19
C ILE A 68 22.73 17.21 3.32
N GLY A 69 21.66 17.87 3.79
CA GLY A 69 20.70 18.49 2.89
C GLY A 69 19.37 17.80 2.67
N LYS A 70 18.79 17.10 3.64
CA LYS A 70 17.32 16.94 3.61
C LYS A 70 16.68 18.30 3.94
N VAL A 71 16.45 19.11 2.92
CA VAL A 71 15.60 20.30 3.04
C VAL A 71 14.22 19.79 3.44
N LYS A 72 13.78 20.03 4.67
CA LYS A 72 12.39 19.76 5.09
C LYS A 72 11.50 20.60 4.16
N VAL A 73 10.86 19.94 3.20
CA VAL A 73 9.90 20.59 2.32
C VAL A 73 8.63 20.76 3.13
N ASN A 74 8.33 21.99 3.53
CA ASN A 74 7.07 22.29 4.19
C ASN A 74 5.93 22.13 3.19
N ILE A 75 5.10 21.11 3.38
CA ILE A 75 3.87 20.93 2.60
C ILE A 75 2.85 21.98 3.02
N VAL A 76 2.35 22.72 2.04
CA VAL A 76 1.32 23.73 2.24
C VAL A 76 -0.06 23.13 1.95
N GLU A 77 -0.99 23.29 2.90
CA GLU A 77 -2.38 22.91 2.71
C GLU A 77 -3.12 23.99 1.89
N PRO A 78 -3.60 23.65 0.68
CA PRO A 78 -4.38 24.59 -0.11
C PRO A 78 -5.76 24.80 0.53
N LYS A 79 -6.26 26.04 0.52
CA LYS A 79 -7.60 26.36 1.00
C LYS A 79 -8.50 26.65 -0.19
N PHE A 80 -9.64 25.96 -0.22
CA PHE A 80 -10.66 26.13 -1.25
C PHE A 80 -11.90 26.78 -0.66
N ARG A 81 -12.57 27.60 -1.47
CA ARG A 81 -13.83 28.24 -1.16
C ARG A 81 -14.60 28.49 -2.45
N MET A 82 -15.89 28.26 -2.43
CA MET A 82 -16.81 28.61 -3.51
C MET A 82 -18.25 28.66 -3.00
N SER A 83 -19.15 29.32 -3.71
CA SER A 83 -20.57 29.21 -3.40
C SER A 83 -21.13 27.84 -3.84
N LEU A 84 -22.19 27.40 -3.23
CA LEU A 84 -22.87 26.15 -3.64
C LEU A 84 -23.39 26.28 -5.09
N ALA A 85 -23.82 27.47 -5.51
CA ALA A 85 -24.22 27.73 -6.90
C ALA A 85 -23.05 27.50 -7.87
N GLU A 86 -21.87 28.05 -7.57
CA GLU A 86 -20.64 27.85 -8.37
C GLU A 86 -20.26 26.36 -8.40
N LEU A 87 -20.33 25.65 -7.27
CA LEU A 87 -20.02 24.22 -7.19
C LEU A 87 -20.94 23.38 -8.09
N LEU A 88 -22.24 23.64 -8.07
CA LEU A 88 -23.21 22.94 -8.91
C LEU A 88 -22.98 23.25 -10.41
N ASP A 89 -22.66 24.49 -10.75
CA ASP A 89 -22.37 24.85 -12.14
C ASP A 89 -21.07 24.22 -12.64
N GLU A 90 -19.97 24.30 -11.88
CA GLU A 90 -18.68 23.72 -12.30
C GLU A 90 -18.71 22.19 -12.35
N SER A 91 -19.41 21.53 -11.42
CA SER A 91 -19.55 20.07 -11.40
C SER A 91 -20.53 19.53 -12.45
N LYS A 92 -21.33 20.41 -13.08
CA LYS A 92 -22.41 20.04 -14.01
C LYS A 92 -23.47 19.13 -13.38
N VAL A 93 -23.56 19.10 -12.06
CA VAL A 93 -24.58 18.35 -11.33
C VAL A 93 -25.92 19.08 -11.47
N VAL A 94 -26.93 18.36 -11.98
CA VAL A 94 -28.28 18.90 -12.13
C VAL A 94 -29.12 18.36 -10.95
N PRO A 95 -29.52 19.23 -10.00
CA PRO A 95 -30.34 18.81 -8.88
C PRO A 95 -31.78 18.53 -9.32
N VAL A 96 -32.43 17.57 -8.64
CA VAL A 96 -33.87 17.32 -8.74
C VAL A 96 -34.67 18.46 -8.08
N SER A 97 -34.18 18.91 -6.92
CA SER A 97 -34.75 20.08 -6.23
C SER A 97 -33.69 20.75 -5.35
N VAL A 98 -33.89 22.00 -5.06
CA VAL A 98 -33.06 22.83 -4.19
C VAL A 98 -33.91 23.60 -3.22
N LEU A 99 -33.53 23.60 -1.94
CA LEU A 99 -34.11 24.42 -0.89
C LEU A 99 -33.06 25.26 -0.22
N GLY A 100 -33.35 26.53 0.08
CA GLY A 100 -32.48 27.44 0.80
C GLY A 100 -31.61 28.31 -0.10
N ASP A 101 -30.44 28.74 0.43
CA ASP A 101 -29.55 29.76 -0.16
C ASP A 101 -28.38 29.12 -0.90
N LEU A 102 -28.39 29.19 -2.22
CA LEU A 102 -27.29 28.68 -3.06
C LEU A 102 -26.03 29.54 -3.03
N GLU A 103 -26.11 30.79 -2.54
CA GLU A 103 -24.93 31.65 -2.37
C GLU A 103 -24.15 31.33 -1.08
N VAL A 104 -24.57 30.29 -0.33
CA VAL A 104 -23.81 29.83 0.84
C VAL A 104 -22.39 29.45 0.45
N GLU A 105 -21.41 30.01 1.16
CA GLU A 105 -19.99 29.68 0.97
C GLU A 105 -19.69 28.29 1.54
N ILE A 106 -19.08 27.43 0.70
CA ILE A 106 -18.60 26.10 1.02
C ILE A 106 -17.08 26.18 1.18
N THR A 107 -16.54 25.67 2.30
CA THR A 107 -15.11 25.67 2.61
C THR A 107 -14.48 24.27 2.69
N GLY A 108 -15.31 23.24 2.59
CA GLY A 108 -14.92 21.83 2.53
C GLY A 108 -16.04 20.96 1.98
N ILE A 109 -15.74 19.72 1.65
CA ILE A 109 -16.70 18.72 1.21
C ILE A 109 -16.41 17.40 1.92
N GLN A 110 -17.45 16.77 2.52
CA GLN A 110 -17.31 15.53 3.29
C GLN A 110 -18.46 14.55 2.98
N ASP A 111 -18.15 13.25 3.04
CA ASP A 111 -19.12 12.15 2.96
C ASP A 111 -19.16 11.30 4.25
N ASP A 112 -18.44 11.73 5.27
CA ASP A 112 -18.39 11.15 6.61
C ASP A 112 -18.76 12.23 7.65
N SER A 113 -19.84 11.99 8.39
CA SER A 113 -20.35 12.94 9.38
C SER A 113 -19.37 13.24 10.51
N ARG A 114 -18.50 12.28 10.84
CA ARG A 114 -17.53 12.38 11.95
C ARG A 114 -16.42 13.41 11.71
N VAL A 115 -16.07 13.65 10.44
CA VAL A 115 -14.99 14.59 10.04
C VAL A 115 -15.51 15.94 9.52
N VAL A 116 -16.83 16.14 9.51
CA VAL A 116 -17.45 17.41 9.12
C VAL A 116 -16.96 18.54 10.02
N SER A 117 -16.62 19.66 9.41
CA SER A 117 -16.22 20.91 10.05
C SER A 117 -17.15 22.06 9.66
N ALA A 118 -17.09 23.19 10.40
CA ALA A 118 -17.91 24.35 10.10
C ALA A 118 -17.58 24.91 8.70
N GLY A 119 -18.62 25.06 7.87
CA GLY A 119 -18.50 25.51 6.49
C GLY A 119 -18.49 24.39 5.44
N ASP A 120 -18.53 23.13 5.85
CA ASP A 120 -18.50 22.00 4.92
C ASP A 120 -19.87 21.77 4.27
N LEU A 121 -19.80 21.23 3.04
CA LEU A 121 -20.88 20.54 2.37
C LEU A 121 -20.87 19.07 2.76
N PHE A 122 -21.95 18.58 3.32
CA PHE A 122 -22.10 17.15 3.61
C PHE A 122 -22.85 16.45 2.48
N VAL A 123 -22.26 15.38 1.92
CA VAL A 123 -22.88 14.54 0.88
C VAL A 123 -23.30 13.20 1.47
N CYS A 124 -24.59 12.92 1.49
CA CYS A 124 -25.18 11.70 2.05
C CYS A 124 -24.85 10.48 1.18
N ARG A 125 -23.64 9.97 1.28
CA ARG A 125 -23.23 8.78 0.52
C ARG A 125 -23.93 7.53 1.03
N VAL A 126 -24.44 6.71 0.12
CA VAL A 126 -24.99 5.38 0.44
C VAL A 126 -23.86 4.36 0.35
N GLY A 127 -23.39 3.90 1.49
CA GLY A 127 -22.31 2.91 1.60
C GLY A 127 -22.83 1.47 1.63
N MET A 128 -21.91 0.50 1.63
CA MET A 128 -22.26 -0.94 1.69
C MET A 128 -22.78 -1.35 3.07
N LYS A 129 -22.33 -0.70 4.14
CA LYS A 129 -22.71 -1.02 5.54
C LYS A 129 -23.69 -0.01 6.15
N THR A 130 -23.68 1.24 5.69
CA THR A 130 -24.49 2.31 6.28
C THR A 130 -24.88 3.33 5.21
N ASP A 131 -25.90 4.13 5.51
CA ASP A 131 -26.45 5.18 4.66
C ASP A 131 -26.20 6.55 5.31
N GLY A 132 -25.44 7.42 4.63
CA GLY A 132 -25.10 8.76 5.10
C GLY A 132 -26.29 9.63 5.50
N HIS A 133 -27.48 9.35 4.94
CA HIS A 133 -28.71 10.05 5.33
C HIS A 133 -29.09 9.85 6.80
N LEU A 134 -28.60 8.81 7.47
CA LEU A 134 -28.87 8.54 8.89
C LEU A 134 -28.06 9.48 9.82
N TYR A 135 -27.08 10.19 9.30
CA TYR A 135 -26.13 10.99 10.07
C TYR A 135 -26.27 12.50 9.83
N LEU A 136 -27.39 12.95 9.26
CA LEU A 136 -27.66 14.36 8.96
C LEU A 136 -27.59 15.24 10.21
N SER A 137 -28.24 14.81 11.31
CA SER A 137 -28.23 15.54 12.58
C SER A 137 -26.83 15.69 13.17
N GLU A 138 -25.94 14.72 12.95
CA GLU A 138 -24.54 14.81 13.37
C GLU A 138 -23.77 15.80 12.52
N ALA A 139 -23.89 15.71 11.19
CA ALA A 139 -23.26 16.65 10.27
C ALA A 139 -23.71 18.10 10.52
N ASP A 140 -25.01 18.32 10.77
CA ASP A 140 -25.56 19.62 11.12
C ASP A 140 -24.96 20.17 12.44
N LYS A 141 -24.91 19.34 13.48
CA LYS A 141 -24.28 19.71 14.78
C LYS A 141 -22.81 20.04 14.66
N ARG A 142 -22.08 19.43 13.73
CA ARG A 142 -20.67 19.70 13.45
C ARG A 142 -20.45 20.93 12.58
N GLY A 143 -21.52 21.52 12.03
CA GLY A 143 -21.48 22.79 11.31
C GLY A 143 -21.47 22.69 9.80
N ALA A 144 -22.02 21.59 9.25
CA ALA A 144 -22.33 21.52 7.82
C ALA A 144 -23.23 22.72 7.44
N VAL A 145 -22.87 23.42 6.39
CA VAL A 145 -23.64 24.59 5.93
C VAL A 145 -24.61 24.26 4.80
N ALA A 146 -24.39 23.13 4.13
CA ALA A 146 -25.25 22.60 3.09
C ALA A 146 -25.19 21.08 3.06
N VAL A 147 -26.23 20.46 2.48
CA VAL A 147 -26.38 19.01 2.35
C VAL A 147 -26.74 18.65 0.91
N VAL A 148 -26.14 17.55 0.41
CA VAL A 148 -26.58 16.87 -0.83
C VAL A 148 -27.14 15.50 -0.43
N ALA A 149 -28.41 15.24 -0.78
CA ALA A 149 -29.12 14.02 -0.46
C ALA A 149 -29.82 13.42 -1.70
N SER A 150 -30.13 12.11 -1.66
CA SER A 150 -30.92 11.43 -2.70
C SER A 150 -32.33 11.03 -2.24
N LYS A 151 -32.73 11.47 -1.06
CA LYS A 151 -34.05 11.23 -0.45
C LYS A 151 -34.58 12.53 0.11
N GLU A 152 -35.91 12.54 0.37
CA GLU A 152 -36.52 13.60 1.19
C GLU A 152 -35.86 13.56 2.59
N VAL A 153 -35.45 14.73 3.04
CA VAL A 153 -34.80 14.94 4.34
C VAL A 153 -35.77 15.67 5.25
N ASP A 154 -35.85 15.23 6.51
CA ASP A 154 -36.57 15.99 7.53
C ASP A 154 -35.80 17.30 7.80
N ILE A 155 -36.50 18.43 7.59
CA ILE A 155 -35.93 19.76 7.79
C ILE A 155 -35.44 19.95 9.25
N GLU A 156 -36.06 19.26 10.22
CA GLU A 156 -35.65 19.33 11.62
C GLU A 156 -34.22 18.76 11.85
N GLU A 157 -33.74 17.85 10.99
CA GLU A 157 -32.39 17.28 11.06
C GLU A 157 -31.30 18.17 10.44
N THR A 158 -31.69 19.26 9.76
CA THR A 158 -30.78 20.14 9.02
C THR A 158 -31.01 21.62 9.33
N LEU A 159 -31.43 21.95 10.55
CA LEU A 159 -31.78 23.33 10.95
C LEU A 159 -30.63 24.33 10.87
N GLY A 160 -29.39 23.88 11.05
CA GLY A 160 -28.17 24.69 10.90
C GLY A 160 -27.71 24.87 9.45
N CYS A 161 -28.18 24.02 8.54
CA CYS A 161 -27.82 24.07 7.12
C CYS A 161 -28.60 25.18 6.43
N LYS A 162 -27.91 25.93 5.53
CA LYS A 162 -28.50 27.02 4.77
C LYS A 162 -29.08 26.56 3.44
N ALA A 163 -28.67 25.41 2.93
CA ALA A 163 -29.14 24.85 1.68
C ALA A 163 -29.22 23.31 1.73
N LEU A 164 -30.21 22.77 1.03
CA LEU A 164 -30.41 21.35 0.79
C LEU A 164 -30.56 21.12 -0.72
N VAL A 165 -29.74 20.25 -1.27
CA VAL A 165 -29.75 19.84 -2.68
C VAL A 165 -30.19 18.38 -2.76
N ILE A 166 -31.26 18.09 -3.49
CA ILE A 166 -31.70 16.73 -3.76
C ILE A 166 -31.23 16.33 -5.16
N VAL A 167 -30.55 15.20 -5.27
CA VAL A 167 -30.09 14.58 -6.53
C VAL A 167 -30.68 13.19 -6.68
N GLU A 168 -30.61 12.60 -7.86
CA GLU A 168 -31.12 11.23 -8.08
C GLU A 168 -30.24 10.19 -7.35
N ASP A 169 -28.93 10.36 -7.39
CA ASP A 169 -27.94 9.45 -6.77
C ASP A 169 -26.74 10.24 -6.25
N THR A 170 -26.58 10.26 -4.95
CA THR A 170 -25.46 10.95 -4.28
C THR A 170 -24.10 10.31 -4.59
N ASN A 171 -24.05 8.98 -4.78
CA ASN A 171 -22.81 8.29 -5.10
C ASN A 171 -22.33 8.63 -6.52
N ALA A 172 -23.25 8.80 -7.46
CA ALA A 172 -22.94 9.14 -8.85
C ALA A 172 -22.41 10.59 -8.99
N VAL A 173 -22.94 11.53 -8.19
CA VAL A 173 -22.55 12.96 -8.28
C VAL A 173 -21.33 13.32 -7.41
N LEU A 174 -21.02 12.52 -6.39
CA LEU A 174 -19.94 12.80 -5.44
C LEU A 174 -18.58 13.05 -6.09
N PRO A 175 -18.11 12.23 -7.07
CA PRO A 175 -16.83 12.49 -7.73
C PRO A 175 -16.78 13.83 -8.45
N ALA A 176 -17.88 14.21 -9.13
CA ALA A 176 -17.97 15.47 -9.87
C ALA A 176 -17.97 16.68 -8.93
N LEU A 177 -18.72 16.61 -7.82
CA LEU A 177 -18.70 17.63 -6.78
C LEU A 177 -17.30 17.80 -6.17
N ALA A 178 -16.64 16.69 -5.84
CA ALA A 178 -15.29 16.72 -5.29
C ALA A 178 -14.29 17.32 -6.27
N ALA A 179 -14.32 16.88 -7.53
CA ALA A 179 -13.39 17.40 -8.56
C ALA A 179 -13.58 18.91 -8.79
N ALA A 180 -14.83 19.38 -8.87
CA ALA A 180 -15.14 20.81 -9.04
C ALA A 180 -14.68 21.62 -7.82
N PHE A 181 -14.96 21.16 -6.59
CA PHE A 181 -14.53 21.84 -5.38
C PHE A 181 -13.01 22.01 -5.31
N TYR A 182 -12.25 20.98 -5.68
CA TYR A 182 -10.79 21.02 -5.72
C TYR A 182 -10.22 21.51 -7.05
N LYS A 183 -11.05 22.09 -7.94
CA LYS A 183 -10.65 22.73 -9.21
C LYS A 183 -9.95 21.78 -10.19
N PHE A 184 -10.41 20.52 -10.28
CA PHE A 184 -9.95 19.51 -11.26
C PHE A 184 -8.42 19.36 -11.31
N PRO A 185 -7.74 19.04 -10.20
CA PRO A 185 -6.28 19.08 -10.11
C PRO A 185 -5.58 18.16 -11.11
N SER A 186 -6.16 16.99 -11.42
CA SER A 186 -5.59 16.02 -12.37
C SER A 186 -5.43 16.54 -13.80
N LYS A 187 -6.18 17.58 -14.19
CA LYS A 187 -6.04 18.22 -15.53
C LYS A 187 -4.74 19.00 -15.70
N ASN A 188 -4.02 19.27 -14.62
CA ASN A 188 -2.80 20.07 -14.59
C ASN A 188 -1.54 19.28 -14.22
N MET A 189 -1.64 17.95 -14.19
CA MET A 189 -0.53 17.03 -13.91
C MET A 189 -0.61 15.86 -14.88
N ALA A 190 0.52 15.19 -15.13
CA ALA A 190 0.51 13.90 -15.83
C ALA A 190 0.03 12.82 -14.87
N VAL A 191 -1.02 12.07 -15.22
CA VAL A 191 -1.60 11.05 -14.34
C VAL A 191 -1.50 9.66 -14.96
N ILE A 192 -0.80 8.76 -14.26
CA ILE A 192 -0.57 7.39 -14.66
C ILE A 192 -1.41 6.47 -13.78
N GLY A 193 -2.39 5.80 -14.36
CA GLY A 193 -3.22 4.82 -13.68
C GLY A 193 -2.72 3.39 -13.92
N ILE A 194 -2.52 2.64 -12.84
CA ILE A 194 -2.04 1.25 -12.90
C ILE A 194 -3.11 0.33 -12.34
N THR A 195 -3.57 -0.61 -13.15
CA THR A 195 -4.54 -1.64 -12.74
C THR A 195 -4.02 -3.05 -13.07
N GLY A 196 -4.61 -4.03 -12.41
CA GLY A 196 -4.27 -5.44 -12.52
C GLY A 196 -4.54 -6.17 -11.21
N THR A 197 -4.36 -7.48 -11.17
CA THR A 197 -4.45 -8.23 -9.92
C THR A 197 -3.20 -8.02 -9.09
N ASN A 198 -2.02 -8.27 -9.66
CA ASN A 198 -0.73 -8.20 -8.97
C ASN A 198 0.21 -7.19 -9.65
N GLY A 199 1.24 -6.73 -8.92
CA GLY A 199 2.31 -5.88 -9.43
C GLY A 199 2.01 -4.38 -9.45
N LYS A 200 0.81 -3.93 -9.10
CA LYS A 200 0.43 -2.50 -9.12
C LYS A 200 1.37 -1.63 -8.29
N THR A 201 1.58 -1.99 -7.03
CA THR A 201 2.39 -1.23 -6.08
C THR A 201 3.84 -1.15 -6.53
N THR A 202 4.44 -2.27 -6.91
CA THR A 202 5.82 -2.30 -7.38
C THR A 202 5.98 -1.50 -8.67
N THR A 203 5.11 -1.70 -9.64
CA THR A 203 5.12 -0.91 -10.89
C THR A 203 4.94 0.58 -10.61
N ALA A 204 4.06 0.97 -9.66
CA ALA A 204 3.86 2.37 -9.28
C ALA A 204 5.14 3.00 -8.71
N ASN A 205 5.86 2.29 -7.85
CA ASN A 205 7.13 2.76 -7.30
C ASN A 205 8.19 2.92 -8.40
N LEU A 206 8.32 1.94 -9.30
CA LEU A 206 9.27 2.01 -10.42
C LEU A 206 8.95 3.17 -11.37
N VAL A 207 7.67 3.37 -11.71
CA VAL A 207 7.24 4.50 -12.54
C VAL A 207 7.49 5.83 -11.84
N LYS A 208 7.21 5.94 -10.52
CA LYS A 208 7.54 7.13 -9.73
C LYS A 208 9.04 7.43 -9.79
N GLY A 209 9.89 6.44 -9.52
CA GLY A 209 11.35 6.59 -9.57
C GLY A 209 11.83 7.04 -10.95
N MET A 210 11.29 6.48 -12.03
CA MET A 210 11.61 6.90 -13.40
C MET A 210 11.23 8.37 -13.67
N TYR A 211 10.04 8.82 -13.26
CA TYR A 211 9.65 10.22 -13.43
C TYR A 211 10.52 11.17 -12.60
N GLU A 212 10.92 10.76 -11.40
CA GLU A 212 11.85 11.52 -10.55
C GLU A 212 13.25 11.58 -11.17
N ALA A 213 13.73 10.49 -11.78
CA ALA A 213 14.97 10.47 -12.54
C ALA A 213 14.95 11.43 -13.73
N MET A 214 13.80 11.64 -14.36
CA MET A 214 13.58 12.69 -15.39
C MET A 214 13.55 14.11 -14.82
N GLY A 215 13.69 14.29 -13.52
CA GLY A 215 13.63 15.59 -12.84
C GLY A 215 12.23 16.12 -12.53
N LEU A 216 11.19 15.28 -12.67
CA LEU A 216 9.80 15.66 -12.42
C LEU A 216 9.40 15.34 -10.98
N ARG A 217 8.82 16.32 -10.28
CA ARG A 217 8.24 16.09 -8.95
C ARG A 217 7.02 15.19 -9.07
N THR A 218 7.11 14.01 -8.46
CA THR A 218 6.12 12.95 -8.68
C THR A 218 5.44 12.58 -7.36
N GLY A 219 4.10 12.67 -7.36
CA GLY A 219 3.24 12.14 -6.30
C GLY A 219 2.85 10.70 -6.58
N MET A 220 2.39 9.98 -5.54
CA MET A 220 1.90 8.61 -5.70
C MET A 220 0.74 8.32 -4.74
N LEU A 221 -0.29 7.65 -5.26
CA LEU A 221 -1.40 7.09 -4.46
C LEU A 221 -1.33 5.57 -4.55
N SER A 222 -0.87 4.92 -3.48
CA SER A 222 -0.59 3.48 -3.48
C SER A 222 -1.02 2.79 -2.20
N THR A 223 -0.88 1.48 -2.15
CA THR A 223 -1.18 0.65 -0.98
C THR A 223 -0.26 0.99 0.20
N VAL A 224 1.00 1.30 -0.08
CA VAL A 224 2.03 1.49 0.97
C VAL A 224 1.90 2.86 1.64
N ALA A 225 1.73 3.90 0.85
CA ALA A 225 1.60 5.27 1.34
C ALA A 225 1.05 6.20 0.23
N TYR A 226 0.57 7.39 0.62
CA TYR A 226 0.31 8.48 -0.30
C TYR A 226 1.48 9.46 -0.25
N TYR A 227 2.17 9.63 -1.37
CA TYR A 227 3.29 10.56 -1.48
C TYR A 227 2.82 11.85 -2.15
N ILE A 228 2.99 12.98 -1.46
CA ILE A 228 2.67 14.28 -2.05
C ILE A 228 3.72 14.64 -3.10
N HIS A 229 4.99 14.57 -2.75
CA HIS A 229 6.15 14.51 -3.64
C HIS A 229 7.40 14.15 -2.83
N GLY A 230 8.43 13.61 -3.49
CA GLY A 230 9.65 13.16 -2.80
C GLY A 230 9.35 12.17 -1.68
N ASP A 231 9.92 12.42 -0.51
CA ASP A 231 9.77 11.56 0.68
C ASP A 231 8.58 11.92 1.58
N HIS A 232 7.84 12.99 1.25
CA HIS A 232 6.67 13.37 2.06
C HIS A 232 5.52 12.41 1.84
N LYS A 233 5.31 11.53 2.81
CA LYS A 233 4.31 10.46 2.77
C LYS A 233 3.25 10.64 3.85
N LEU A 234 2.04 10.20 3.53
CA LEU A 234 0.89 10.07 4.42
C LEU A 234 0.49 8.62 4.51
N GLU A 235 -0.15 8.23 5.61
CA GLU A 235 -0.74 6.90 5.76
C GLU A 235 -1.81 6.65 4.68
N ALA A 236 -1.84 5.43 4.13
CA ALA A 236 -2.77 5.01 3.09
C ALA A 236 -3.80 4.02 3.65
N PRO A 237 -4.95 4.47 4.14
CA PRO A 237 -5.99 3.56 4.64
C PRO A 237 -6.61 2.68 3.53
N ASN A 238 -6.51 3.11 2.30
CA ASN A 238 -6.98 2.38 1.12
C ASN A 238 -6.02 2.53 -0.05
N THR A 239 -5.78 1.46 -0.81
CA THR A 239 -4.96 1.52 -2.03
C THR A 239 -5.41 2.60 -3.00
N THR A 240 -6.71 2.68 -3.26
CA THR A 240 -7.36 3.74 -4.03
C THR A 240 -8.25 4.53 -3.08
N PRO A 241 -7.90 5.79 -2.74
CA PRO A 241 -8.67 6.62 -1.82
C PRO A 241 -10.11 6.86 -2.29
N GLY A 242 -11.00 7.29 -1.38
CA GLY A 242 -12.34 7.78 -1.75
C GLY A 242 -12.29 9.01 -2.67
N ALA A 243 -13.35 9.27 -3.42
CA ALA A 243 -13.36 10.31 -4.45
C ALA A 243 -12.99 11.70 -3.92
N ILE A 244 -13.48 12.09 -2.73
CA ILE A 244 -13.11 13.36 -2.09
C ILE A 244 -11.60 13.39 -1.78
N LEU A 245 -11.10 12.33 -1.15
CA LEU A 245 -9.70 12.27 -0.73
C LEU A 245 -8.74 12.23 -1.94
N VAL A 246 -9.10 11.55 -3.04
CA VAL A 246 -8.32 11.57 -4.29
C VAL A 246 -8.14 13.00 -4.79
N GLN A 247 -9.24 13.76 -4.89
CA GLN A 247 -9.20 15.13 -5.39
C GLN A 247 -8.46 16.07 -4.43
N ASN A 248 -8.67 15.92 -3.13
CA ASN A 248 -7.94 16.67 -2.09
C ASN A 248 -6.43 16.43 -2.18
N LEU A 249 -5.98 15.16 -2.20
CA LEU A 249 -4.56 14.83 -2.28
C LEU A 249 -3.93 15.33 -3.58
N MET A 250 -4.62 15.17 -4.72
CA MET A 250 -4.13 15.70 -5.99
C MET A 250 -4.05 17.23 -6.01
N ALA A 251 -5.02 17.92 -5.40
CA ALA A 251 -4.97 19.38 -5.24
C ALA A 251 -3.81 19.82 -4.35
N LYS A 252 -3.56 19.10 -3.26
CA LYS A 252 -2.40 19.30 -2.39
C LYS A 252 -1.08 19.06 -3.12
N MET A 253 -0.99 17.99 -3.92
CA MET A 253 0.16 17.68 -4.79
C MET A 253 0.42 18.84 -5.76
N LEU A 254 -0.59 19.23 -6.53
CA LEU A 254 -0.48 20.31 -7.51
C LEU A 254 -0.05 21.64 -6.87
N HIS A 255 -0.66 22.00 -5.72
CA HIS A 255 -0.33 23.23 -4.99
C HIS A 255 1.12 23.25 -4.51
N ASN A 256 1.69 22.10 -4.18
CA ASN A 256 3.09 21.96 -3.77
C ASN A 256 4.04 21.68 -4.94
N GLY A 257 3.57 21.84 -6.18
CA GLY A 257 4.37 21.80 -7.39
C GLY A 257 4.66 20.39 -7.92
N THR A 258 3.84 19.39 -7.58
CA THR A 258 3.87 18.07 -8.20
C THR A 258 3.46 18.18 -9.67
N GLU A 259 4.20 17.51 -10.55
CA GLU A 259 4.03 17.59 -12.02
C GLU A 259 3.45 16.27 -12.57
N ALA A 260 3.69 15.15 -11.89
CA ALA A 260 3.16 13.84 -12.26
C ALA A 260 2.61 13.10 -11.05
N VAL A 261 1.60 12.26 -11.26
CA VAL A 261 0.99 11.42 -10.22
C VAL A 261 0.87 9.99 -10.73
N VAL A 262 1.39 9.03 -9.97
CA VAL A 262 1.20 7.62 -10.23
C VAL A 262 0.15 7.07 -9.26
N MET A 263 -0.88 6.41 -9.78
CA MET A 263 -2.01 5.97 -8.97
C MET A 263 -2.34 4.49 -9.21
N GLU A 264 -2.42 3.72 -8.14
CA GLU A 264 -3.00 2.38 -8.18
C GLU A 264 -4.53 2.48 -8.32
N ALA A 265 -5.06 2.08 -9.46
CA ALA A 265 -6.49 2.03 -9.75
C ALA A 265 -7.02 0.60 -9.51
N THR A 266 -7.49 0.32 -8.29
CA THR A 266 -8.03 -0.99 -7.91
C THR A 266 -9.40 -1.21 -8.56
N SER A 267 -9.77 -2.48 -8.75
CA SER A 267 -11.09 -2.84 -9.29
C SER A 267 -12.24 -2.30 -8.44
N GLN A 268 -12.11 -2.35 -7.12
CA GLN A 268 -13.09 -1.77 -6.19
C GLN A 268 -13.14 -0.25 -6.30
N GLY A 269 -11.99 0.42 -6.36
CA GLY A 269 -11.92 1.87 -6.56
C GLY A 269 -12.59 2.33 -7.86
N LEU A 270 -12.33 1.61 -8.96
CA LEU A 270 -12.94 1.87 -10.26
C LEU A 270 -14.45 1.53 -10.27
N ALA A 271 -14.86 0.42 -9.62
CA ALA A 271 -16.27 0.04 -9.53
C ALA A 271 -17.10 1.06 -8.73
N LEU A 272 -16.54 1.56 -7.62
CA LEU A 272 -17.19 2.52 -6.71
C LEU A 272 -17.07 3.99 -7.18
N GLY A 273 -16.55 4.25 -8.38
CA GLY A 273 -16.45 5.60 -8.93
C GLY A 273 -15.40 6.49 -8.28
N ARG A 274 -14.50 5.95 -7.44
CA ARG A 274 -13.48 6.75 -6.74
C ARG A 274 -12.54 7.51 -7.66
N CYS A 275 -12.37 7.01 -8.90
CA CYS A 275 -11.51 7.60 -9.93
C CYS A 275 -12.30 8.32 -11.04
N ASP A 276 -13.62 8.53 -10.90
CA ASP A 276 -14.47 8.91 -12.05
C ASP A 276 -14.11 10.27 -12.65
N GLU A 277 -13.64 11.21 -11.87
CA GLU A 277 -13.21 12.53 -12.34
C GLU A 277 -11.68 12.69 -12.33
N VAL A 278 -10.93 11.60 -12.27
CA VAL A 278 -9.48 11.65 -12.49
C VAL A 278 -9.18 11.59 -13.98
N ASP A 279 -8.43 12.57 -14.47
CA ASP A 279 -8.06 12.71 -15.87
C ASP A 279 -6.73 11.99 -16.13
N PHE A 280 -6.81 10.67 -16.42
CA PHE A 280 -5.66 9.82 -16.67
C PHE A 280 -5.08 10.06 -18.07
N ASP A 281 -3.75 10.16 -18.16
CA ASP A 281 -3.01 10.21 -19.42
C ASP A 281 -2.56 8.84 -19.89
N ILE A 282 -2.23 7.95 -18.93
CA ILE A 282 -1.73 6.61 -19.22
C ILE A 282 -2.51 5.57 -18.40
N ALA A 283 -2.95 4.52 -19.08
CA ALA A 283 -3.54 3.33 -18.46
C ALA A 283 -2.59 2.14 -18.60
N VAL A 284 -2.20 1.55 -17.47
CA VAL A 284 -1.30 0.39 -17.41
C VAL A 284 -2.07 -0.84 -16.94
N PHE A 285 -1.95 -1.95 -17.67
CA PHE A 285 -2.50 -3.25 -17.31
C PHE A 285 -1.37 -4.25 -17.04
N THR A 286 -1.29 -4.73 -15.80
CA THR A 286 -0.25 -5.68 -15.37
C THR A 286 -0.63 -7.13 -15.64
N ASN A 287 -1.76 -7.59 -15.11
CA ASN A 287 -2.29 -8.95 -15.26
C ASN A 287 -3.72 -9.05 -14.69
N LEU A 288 -4.42 -10.14 -15.05
CA LEU A 288 -5.72 -10.48 -14.48
C LEU A 288 -5.76 -11.95 -14.06
N THR A 289 -5.92 -12.19 -12.78
CA THR A 289 -6.16 -13.51 -12.21
C THR A 289 -7.34 -13.44 -11.25
N ARG A 290 -7.90 -14.59 -10.88
CA ARG A 290 -9.06 -14.67 -10.00
C ARG A 290 -8.79 -14.04 -8.63
N ASP A 291 -9.53 -12.98 -8.32
CA ASP A 291 -9.45 -12.27 -7.04
C ASP A 291 -10.73 -11.45 -6.80
N HIS A 292 -10.98 -11.02 -5.55
CA HIS A 292 -12.07 -10.11 -5.15
C HIS A 292 -13.48 -10.51 -5.63
N LEU A 293 -13.77 -11.81 -5.76
CA LEU A 293 -15.10 -12.29 -6.17
C LEU A 293 -16.16 -12.12 -5.07
N ASP A 294 -15.74 -11.98 -3.81
CA ASP A 294 -16.58 -11.56 -2.69
C ASP A 294 -17.22 -10.20 -2.89
N PHE A 295 -16.52 -9.29 -3.55
CA PHE A 295 -17.01 -7.95 -3.91
C PHE A 295 -17.67 -7.91 -5.29
N HIS A 296 -17.03 -8.47 -6.31
CA HIS A 296 -17.49 -8.34 -7.71
C HIS A 296 -18.53 -9.39 -8.13
N GLY A 297 -18.66 -10.49 -7.37
CA GLY A 297 -19.55 -11.59 -7.72
C GLY A 297 -18.98 -12.52 -8.80
N THR A 298 -18.56 -11.99 -9.94
CA THR A 298 -18.04 -12.76 -11.09
C THR A 298 -16.69 -12.24 -11.60
N GLU A 299 -15.93 -13.12 -12.27
CA GLU A 299 -14.67 -12.73 -12.92
C GLU A 299 -14.90 -11.71 -14.05
N GLU A 300 -16.05 -11.77 -14.72
CA GLU A 300 -16.41 -10.83 -15.78
C GLU A 300 -16.64 -9.43 -15.21
N GLU A 301 -17.36 -9.28 -14.09
CA GLU A 301 -17.56 -8.00 -13.42
C GLU A 301 -16.25 -7.44 -12.88
N TYR A 302 -15.38 -8.29 -12.33
CA TYR A 302 -14.03 -7.92 -11.90
C TYR A 302 -13.19 -7.38 -13.07
N LYS A 303 -13.20 -8.05 -14.22
CA LYS A 303 -12.52 -7.62 -15.43
C LYS A 303 -13.09 -6.29 -15.96
N ASN A 304 -14.42 -6.18 -16.03
CA ASN A 304 -15.11 -4.97 -16.49
C ASN A 304 -14.86 -3.77 -15.57
N ALA A 305 -14.74 -3.98 -14.26
CA ALA A 305 -14.39 -2.92 -13.33
C ALA A 305 -13.00 -2.32 -13.65
N LYS A 306 -11.99 -3.17 -13.90
CA LYS A 306 -10.65 -2.70 -14.30
C LYS A 306 -10.64 -2.03 -15.67
N ALA A 307 -11.49 -2.51 -16.60
CA ALA A 307 -11.60 -1.94 -17.93
C ALA A 307 -12.07 -0.48 -17.95
N LYS A 308 -12.75 0.00 -16.89
CA LYS A 308 -13.14 1.41 -16.76
C LYS A 308 -11.95 2.37 -16.87
N LEU A 309 -10.75 1.99 -16.43
CA LEU A 309 -9.55 2.80 -16.61
C LEU A 309 -9.20 2.95 -18.10
N PHE A 310 -9.23 1.87 -18.86
CA PHE A 310 -8.90 1.85 -20.28
C PHE A 310 -10.00 2.49 -21.16
N ALA A 311 -11.25 2.40 -20.75
CA ALA A 311 -12.38 3.04 -21.43
C ALA A 311 -12.24 4.58 -21.51
N ARG A 312 -11.43 5.19 -20.64
CA ARG A 312 -11.14 6.63 -20.62
C ARG A 312 -10.03 7.06 -21.57
N MET A 313 -9.32 6.13 -22.18
CA MET A 313 -8.27 6.39 -23.16
C MET A 313 -8.91 6.69 -24.53
N VAL A 314 -9.28 7.95 -24.76
CA VAL A 314 -10.10 8.36 -25.91
C VAL A 314 -9.38 9.31 -26.87
N ASP A 315 -8.33 9.99 -26.42
CA ASP A 315 -7.55 10.98 -27.19
C ASP A 315 -6.23 10.36 -27.69
N PRO A 316 -6.07 10.08 -28.99
CA PRO A 316 -4.84 9.47 -29.53
C PRO A 316 -3.58 10.34 -29.39
N GLU A 317 -3.74 11.64 -29.32
CA GLU A 317 -2.58 12.54 -29.20
C GLU A 317 -2.04 12.58 -27.78
N ARG A 318 -2.93 12.50 -26.79
CA ARG A 318 -2.60 12.65 -25.38
C ARG A 318 -2.44 11.29 -24.66
N HIS A 319 -3.41 10.38 -24.86
CA HIS A 319 -3.47 9.16 -24.07
C HIS A 319 -2.56 8.06 -24.58
N ARG A 320 -2.15 7.15 -23.67
CA ARG A 320 -1.37 5.96 -23.97
C ARG A 320 -1.92 4.76 -23.21
N LYS A 321 -1.88 3.58 -23.83
CA LYS A 321 -2.18 2.30 -23.19
C LYS A 321 -0.90 1.51 -23.07
N VAL A 322 -0.62 0.95 -21.90
CA VAL A 322 0.53 0.07 -21.63
C VAL A 322 -0.01 -1.28 -21.18
N VAL A 323 0.27 -2.35 -21.91
CA VAL A 323 -0.45 -3.62 -21.75
C VAL A 323 0.50 -4.81 -21.77
N ASN A 324 0.37 -5.67 -20.77
CA ASN A 324 1.02 -6.98 -20.72
C ASN A 324 0.33 -7.96 -21.69
N ILE A 325 0.99 -8.31 -22.79
CA ILE A 325 0.42 -9.20 -23.80
C ILE A 325 0.69 -10.70 -23.55
N ASP A 326 1.38 -11.05 -22.46
CA ASP A 326 1.39 -12.44 -21.99
C ASP A 326 0.08 -12.81 -21.28
N ASP A 327 -0.69 -11.81 -20.82
CA ASP A 327 -2.00 -12.05 -20.22
C ASP A 327 -3.06 -12.29 -21.31
N PRO A 328 -3.83 -13.37 -21.24
CA PRO A 328 -4.85 -13.70 -22.26
C PRO A 328 -5.96 -12.64 -22.36
N ASN A 329 -6.15 -11.79 -21.36
CA ASN A 329 -7.12 -10.70 -21.40
C ASN A 329 -6.59 -9.42 -22.07
N ALA A 330 -5.33 -9.36 -22.48
CA ALA A 330 -4.73 -8.19 -23.11
C ALA A 330 -5.56 -7.64 -24.30
N PRO A 331 -6.06 -8.45 -25.24
CA PRO A 331 -6.87 -7.94 -26.34
C PRO A 331 -8.15 -7.22 -25.89
N PHE A 332 -8.75 -7.68 -24.78
CA PHE A 332 -9.93 -7.04 -24.20
C PHE A 332 -9.62 -5.63 -23.69
N PHE A 333 -8.50 -5.44 -22.96
CA PHE A 333 -8.08 -4.13 -22.45
C PHE A 333 -7.64 -3.19 -23.58
N ILE A 334 -6.92 -3.69 -24.58
CA ILE A 334 -6.51 -2.90 -25.76
C ILE A 334 -7.72 -2.34 -26.51
N ALA A 335 -8.79 -3.14 -26.62
CA ALA A 335 -10.01 -2.77 -27.34
C ALA A 335 -10.87 -1.72 -26.61
N GLN A 336 -10.59 -1.43 -25.31
CA GLN A 336 -11.36 -0.42 -24.55
C GLN A 336 -11.00 1.00 -24.99
N GLY A 337 -11.95 1.92 -24.90
CA GLY A 337 -11.79 3.31 -25.31
C GLY A 337 -11.60 3.48 -26.82
N ASN A 338 -10.83 4.49 -27.24
CA ASN A 338 -10.54 4.71 -28.64
C ASN A 338 -9.39 3.78 -29.10
N GLN A 339 -9.60 3.05 -30.18
CA GLN A 339 -8.62 2.11 -30.75
C GLN A 339 -7.44 2.80 -31.44
N GLU A 340 -7.56 4.08 -31.77
CA GLU A 340 -6.46 4.88 -32.32
C GLU A 340 -5.45 5.35 -31.27
N VAL A 341 -5.79 5.22 -29.97
CA VAL A 341 -4.85 5.54 -28.89
C VAL A 341 -3.65 4.59 -28.96
N PRO A 342 -2.41 5.12 -29.01
CA PRO A 342 -1.21 4.30 -29.12
C PRO A 342 -1.10 3.32 -27.95
N VAL A 343 -0.69 2.09 -28.27
CA VAL A 343 -0.46 1.02 -27.31
C VAL A 343 1.02 0.68 -27.31
N VAL A 344 1.63 0.65 -26.14
CA VAL A 344 2.95 0.06 -25.90
C VAL A 344 2.76 -1.26 -25.17
N THR A 345 3.25 -2.32 -25.76
CA THR A 345 3.09 -3.67 -25.23
C THR A 345 4.35 -4.13 -24.51
N PHE A 346 4.18 -4.90 -23.43
CA PHE A 346 5.29 -5.58 -22.78
C PHE A 346 4.95 -7.05 -22.51
N ALA A 347 5.97 -7.88 -22.44
CA ALA A 347 5.85 -9.31 -22.16
C ALA A 347 7.19 -9.91 -21.77
N MET A 348 7.21 -11.01 -21.04
CA MET A 348 8.39 -11.83 -20.82
C MET A 348 8.54 -12.91 -21.88
N GLU A 349 7.43 -13.59 -22.20
CA GLU A 349 7.41 -14.76 -23.07
C GLU A 349 7.19 -14.38 -24.54
N ASN A 350 6.28 -13.45 -24.79
CA ASN A 350 5.93 -13.03 -26.15
C ASN A 350 6.94 -12.01 -26.71
N LYS A 351 7.84 -12.48 -27.57
CA LYS A 351 8.88 -11.65 -28.20
C LYS A 351 8.38 -10.64 -29.25
N ASN A 352 7.08 -10.64 -29.54
CA ASN A 352 6.47 -9.62 -30.40
C ASN A 352 6.04 -8.38 -29.62
N ALA A 353 6.17 -8.37 -28.29
CA ALA A 353 5.97 -7.19 -27.48
C ALA A 353 7.01 -6.11 -27.81
N ASP A 354 6.61 -4.83 -27.74
CA ASP A 354 7.53 -3.70 -27.92
C ASP A 354 8.65 -3.72 -26.90
N VAL A 355 8.33 -4.12 -25.65
CA VAL A 355 9.28 -4.22 -24.53
C VAL A 355 9.31 -5.68 -24.05
N HIS A 356 10.45 -6.35 -24.17
CA HIS A 356 10.61 -7.72 -23.73
C HIS A 356 12.07 -8.03 -23.36
N PRO A 357 12.34 -9.02 -22.51
CA PRO A 357 13.71 -9.36 -22.14
C PRO A 357 14.40 -10.15 -23.26
N LEU A 358 15.64 -9.81 -23.57
CA LEU A 358 16.55 -10.61 -24.36
C LEU A 358 17.21 -11.70 -23.52
N LYS A 359 17.61 -11.35 -22.29
CA LYS A 359 18.22 -12.22 -21.30
C LYS A 359 17.91 -11.68 -19.91
N PHE A 360 17.83 -12.57 -18.94
CA PHE A 360 17.81 -12.19 -17.53
C PHE A 360 18.56 -13.21 -16.68
N GLU A 361 19.07 -12.75 -15.53
CA GLU A 361 19.69 -13.57 -14.51
C GLU A 361 19.07 -13.23 -13.16
N LEU A 362 18.74 -14.25 -12.38
CA LEU A 362 18.16 -14.11 -11.05
C LEU A 362 19.16 -14.66 -10.03
N SER A 363 19.42 -13.90 -8.98
CA SER A 363 20.21 -14.33 -7.82
C SER A 363 19.41 -14.15 -6.53
N LEU A 364 20.00 -14.51 -5.40
CA LEU A 364 19.38 -14.27 -4.08
C LEU A 364 19.38 -12.79 -3.67
N PHE A 365 20.13 -11.95 -4.36
CA PHE A 365 20.35 -10.56 -3.98
C PHE A 365 20.03 -9.54 -5.08
N GLU A 366 19.99 -9.96 -6.34
CA GLU A 366 19.70 -9.06 -7.45
C GLU A 366 19.04 -9.75 -8.64
N THR A 367 18.36 -8.95 -9.44
CA THR A 367 17.81 -9.32 -10.75
C THR A 367 18.50 -8.50 -11.83
N GLN A 368 19.16 -9.15 -12.78
CA GLN A 368 19.72 -8.50 -13.96
C GLN A 368 18.88 -8.82 -15.18
N VAL A 369 18.53 -7.82 -15.96
CA VAL A 369 17.72 -7.99 -17.17
C VAL A 369 18.21 -7.12 -18.32
N LEU A 370 18.40 -7.74 -19.48
CA LEU A 370 18.69 -7.07 -20.74
C LEU A 370 17.37 -6.93 -21.51
N VAL A 371 16.87 -5.71 -21.63
CA VAL A 371 15.54 -5.41 -22.18
C VAL A 371 15.65 -4.83 -23.58
N ASN A 372 14.96 -5.44 -24.54
CA ASN A 372 14.75 -4.88 -25.87
C ASN A 372 13.60 -3.88 -25.87
N THR A 373 13.81 -2.72 -26.48
CA THR A 373 12.79 -1.69 -26.68
C THR A 373 12.82 -1.16 -28.12
N PRO A 374 11.78 -0.47 -28.61
CA PRO A 374 11.79 0.16 -29.93
C PRO A 374 12.90 1.21 -30.14
N HIS A 375 13.47 1.72 -29.05
CA HIS A 375 14.47 2.79 -29.09
C HIS A 375 15.89 2.33 -28.73
N GLY A 376 16.07 1.08 -28.35
CA GLY A 376 17.38 0.50 -28.03
C GLY A 376 17.27 -0.59 -26.96
N ILE A 377 18.45 -1.12 -26.59
CA ILE A 377 18.58 -2.16 -25.58
C ILE A 377 18.97 -1.49 -24.26
N LEU A 378 18.30 -1.90 -23.18
CA LEU A 378 18.59 -1.47 -21.80
C LEU A 378 19.19 -2.62 -21.03
N GLU A 379 20.22 -2.34 -20.25
CA GLU A 379 20.75 -3.23 -19.21
C GLU A 379 20.32 -2.66 -17.86
N ILE A 380 19.61 -3.45 -17.06
CA ILE A 380 19.02 -3.04 -15.79
C ILE A 380 19.45 -4.03 -14.73
N SER A 381 20.03 -3.52 -13.62
CA SER A 381 20.34 -4.27 -12.41
C SER A 381 19.46 -3.75 -11.28
N SER A 382 18.69 -4.62 -10.65
CA SER A 382 17.67 -4.22 -9.66
C SER A 382 17.71 -5.11 -8.42
N GLY A 383 17.58 -4.50 -7.23
CA GLY A 383 17.39 -5.21 -5.97
C GLY A 383 16.02 -5.91 -5.85
N LEU A 384 15.11 -5.69 -6.81
CA LEU A 384 13.80 -6.34 -6.82
C LEU A 384 13.90 -7.78 -7.29
N LEU A 385 13.71 -8.72 -6.39
CA LEU A 385 13.93 -10.14 -6.62
C LEU A 385 12.77 -10.84 -7.33
N GLY A 386 13.11 -11.86 -8.13
CA GLY A 386 12.18 -12.80 -8.69
C GLY A 386 11.57 -12.41 -10.04
N LYS A 387 11.15 -13.45 -10.76
CA LYS A 387 10.64 -13.34 -12.15
C LYS A 387 9.42 -12.41 -12.28
N HIS A 388 8.56 -12.35 -11.27
CA HIS A 388 7.40 -11.45 -11.26
C HIS A 388 7.81 -9.97 -11.25
N ASN A 389 8.97 -9.62 -10.66
CA ASN A 389 9.50 -8.27 -10.69
C ASN A 389 10.10 -7.89 -12.05
N ILE A 390 10.52 -8.86 -12.86
CA ILE A 390 10.87 -8.57 -14.25
C ILE A 390 9.65 -8.02 -15.00
N TYR A 391 8.43 -8.60 -14.81
CA TYR A 391 7.21 -8.03 -15.39
C TYR A 391 6.96 -6.59 -14.93
N ASN A 392 7.20 -6.28 -13.65
CA ASN A 392 7.02 -4.93 -13.12
C ASN A 392 8.05 -3.96 -13.71
N ILE A 393 9.31 -4.39 -13.87
CA ILE A 393 10.37 -3.63 -14.56
C ILE A 393 9.98 -3.37 -16.01
N LEU A 394 9.55 -4.41 -16.76
CA LEU A 394 9.11 -4.25 -18.15
C LEU A 394 7.92 -3.30 -18.29
N ALA A 395 6.96 -3.34 -17.36
CA ALA A 395 5.84 -2.40 -17.32
C ALA A 395 6.33 -0.96 -17.14
N ALA A 396 7.26 -0.71 -16.21
CA ALA A 396 7.84 0.63 -15.99
C ALA A 396 8.64 1.11 -17.22
N VAL A 397 9.45 0.23 -17.83
CA VAL A 397 10.14 0.53 -19.10
C VAL A 397 9.12 0.89 -20.18
N ALA A 398 8.05 0.11 -20.32
CA ALA A 398 7.00 0.38 -21.32
C ALA A 398 6.29 1.73 -21.10
N VAL A 399 6.07 2.14 -19.84
CA VAL A 399 5.59 3.50 -19.52
C VAL A 399 6.61 4.53 -19.96
N GLY A 400 7.89 4.35 -19.67
CA GLY A 400 8.96 5.24 -20.12
C GLY A 400 9.01 5.40 -21.65
N ILE A 401 8.89 4.30 -22.37
CA ILE A 401 8.79 4.33 -23.85
C ILE A 401 7.54 5.08 -24.31
N ALA A 402 6.39 4.86 -23.67
CA ALA A 402 5.13 5.51 -24.00
C ALA A 402 5.16 7.03 -23.85
N VAL A 403 5.95 7.55 -22.92
CA VAL A 403 6.11 9.00 -22.68
C VAL A 403 7.33 9.59 -23.39
N GLY A 404 8.13 8.79 -24.06
CA GLY A 404 9.35 9.23 -24.73
C GLY A 404 10.47 9.62 -23.76
N ALA A 405 10.54 8.97 -22.59
CA ALA A 405 11.59 9.22 -21.61
C ALA A 405 12.98 8.85 -22.18
N PRO A 406 14.05 9.59 -21.82
CA PRO A 406 15.40 9.19 -22.14
C PRO A 406 15.71 7.81 -21.57
N LEU A 407 16.36 6.94 -22.35
CA LEU A 407 16.66 5.56 -21.94
C LEU A 407 17.50 5.51 -20.65
N GLU A 408 18.45 6.46 -20.49
CA GLU A 408 19.28 6.58 -19.30
C GLU A 408 18.47 6.90 -18.04
N ASP A 409 17.43 7.73 -18.15
CA ASP A 409 16.54 8.07 -17.04
C ASP A 409 15.63 6.90 -16.68
N ILE A 410 15.19 6.09 -17.67
CA ILE A 410 14.43 4.86 -17.43
C ILE A 410 15.27 3.90 -16.58
N VAL A 411 16.52 3.64 -17.00
CA VAL A 411 17.42 2.72 -16.28
C VAL A 411 17.70 3.25 -14.87
N ARG A 412 18.17 4.50 -14.77
CA ARG A 412 18.51 5.11 -13.47
C ARG A 412 17.33 5.09 -12.50
N GLY A 413 16.14 5.50 -12.93
CA GLY A 413 14.98 5.57 -12.06
C GLY A 413 14.46 4.20 -11.60
N ILE A 414 14.73 3.12 -12.36
CA ILE A 414 14.43 1.76 -11.95
C ILE A 414 15.49 1.23 -10.98
N GLU A 415 16.77 1.48 -11.25
CA GLU A 415 17.89 0.99 -10.44
C GLU A 415 18.01 1.71 -9.09
N GLU A 416 17.54 2.97 -8.98
CA GLU A 416 17.47 3.72 -7.72
C GLU A 416 16.38 3.20 -6.76
N ILE A 417 15.51 2.29 -7.19
CA ILE A 417 14.52 1.64 -6.34
C ILE A 417 15.10 0.33 -5.81
N ASP A 418 15.78 0.40 -4.67
CA ASP A 418 16.40 -0.77 -4.03
C ASP A 418 15.35 -1.76 -3.54
N ALA A 419 14.24 -1.26 -2.97
CA ALA A 419 13.15 -2.09 -2.45
C ALA A 419 11.81 -1.36 -2.53
N VAL A 420 10.74 -2.14 -2.61
CA VAL A 420 9.37 -1.67 -2.37
C VAL A 420 8.93 -2.21 -1.02
N PRO A 421 8.58 -1.35 -0.05
CA PRO A 421 8.30 -1.78 1.31
C PRO A 421 7.32 -2.95 1.38
N GLY A 422 7.77 -4.07 1.96
CA GLY A 422 6.98 -5.28 2.13
C GLY A 422 6.55 -5.98 0.83
N ARG A 423 7.28 -5.82 -0.27
CA ARG A 423 7.02 -6.49 -1.56
C ARG A 423 8.28 -7.23 -2.03
N CYS A 424 8.47 -8.48 -1.59
CA CYS A 424 9.72 -9.20 -1.73
C CYS A 424 10.93 -8.33 -1.31
N GLU A 425 10.75 -7.55 -0.25
CA GLU A 425 11.78 -6.64 0.25
C GLU A 425 12.95 -7.44 0.79
N LEU A 426 14.09 -7.32 0.13
CA LEU A 426 15.34 -7.94 0.59
C LEU A 426 15.85 -7.17 1.81
N ILE A 427 16.12 -7.91 2.88
CA ILE A 427 16.80 -7.39 4.07
C ILE A 427 18.25 -7.85 3.98
N ASP A 428 19.15 -6.91 3.74
CA ASP A 428 20.56 -7.16 3.53
C ASP A 428 21.39 -6.45 4.60
N GLU A 429 22.09 -7.23 5.42
CA GLU A 429 23.07 -6.83 6.43
C GLU A 429 24.40 -7.56 6.17
N GLU A 430 24.73 -7.80 4.89
CA GLU A 430 25.92 -8.50 4.42
C GLU A 430 26.01 -10.00 4.81
N GLN A 431 24.87 -10.63 5.17
CA GLN A 431 24.80 -12.05 5.49
C GLN A 431 24.90 -12.94 4.24
N ALA A 432 25.31 -14.22 4.42
CA ALA A 432 25.54 -15.18 3.32
C ALA A 432 24.25 -15.88 2.82
N PHE A 433 23.07 -15.50 3.29
CA PHE A 433 21.78 -16.04 2.91
C PHE A 433 20.76 -14.92 2.68
N GLY A 434 19.73 -15.18 1.87
CA GLY A 434 18.70 -14.19 1.60
C GLY A 434 17.67 -14.12 2.72
N VAL A 435 17.21 -12.90 3.05
CA VAL A 435 16.06 -12.66 3.93
C VAL A 435 15.11 -11.72 3.22
N ILE A 436 13.86 -12.14 3.00
CA ILE A 436 12.85 -11.31 2.36
C ILE A 436 11.61 -11.15 3.22
N VAL A 437 11.01 -9.97 3.16
CA VAL A 437 9.74 -9.64 3.80
C VAL A 437 8.70 -9.34 2.72
N ASP A 438 7.52 -9.97 2.82
CA ASP A 438 6.45 -9.82 1.83
C ASP A 438 5.05 -9.75 2.46
N TYR A 439 4.16 -9.05 1.78
CA TYR A 439 2.75 -8.86 2.17
C TYR A 439 1.84 -10.04 1.80
N ALA A 440 2.36 -11.14 1.31
CA ALA A 440 1.57 -12.31 0.91
C ALA A 440 0.81 -12.91 2.12
N HIS A 441 -0.48 -12.62 2.21
CA HIS A 441 -1.39 -13.01 3.28
C HIS A 441 -2.62 -13.79 2.77
N THR A 442 -2.61 -14.20 1.51
CA THR A 442 -3.63 -15.07 0.88
C THR A 442 -2.98 -16.32 0.31
N PRO A 443 -3.74 -17.44 0.15
CA PRO A 443 -3.20 -18.67 -0.39
C PRO A 443 -2.51 -18.50 -1.75
N ASP A 444 -3.13 -17.79 -2.68
CA ASP A 444 -2.60 -17.56 -4.03
C ASP A 444 -1.31 -16.72 -4.00
N ALA A 445 -1.31 -15.62 -3.22
CA ALA A 445 -0.14 -14.76 -3.07
C ALA A 445 1.05 -15.52 -2.46
N LEU A 446 0.82 -16.29 -1.38
CA LEU A 446 1.86 -17.10 -0.74
C LEU A 446 2.40 -18.18 -1.69
N SER A 447 1.52 -18.84 -2.44
CA SER A 447 1.93 -19.85 -3.42
C SER A 447 2.87 -19.26 -4.47
N ARG A 448 2.52 -18.11 -5.03
CA ARG A 448 3.33 -17.41 -6.05
C ARG A 448 4.65 -16.87 -5.49
N LEU A 449 4.61 -16.32 -4.27
CA LEU A 449 5.82 -15.87 -3.59
C LEU A 449 6.84 -17.01 -3.46
N LEU A 450 6.40 -18.15 -2.92
CA LEU A 450 7.28 -19.30 -2.73
C LEU A 450 7.75 -19.95 -4.04
N ASP A 451 6.92 -19.95 -5.09
CA ASP A 451 7.33 -20.37 -6.43
C ASP A 451 8.43 -19.45 -6.99
N SER A 452 8.26 -18.13 -6.85
CA SER A 452 9.27 -17.14 -7.28
C SER A 452 10.57 -17.28 -6.50
N VAL A 453 10.48 -17.52 -5.18
CA VAL A 453 11.67 -17.77 -4.34
C VAL A 453 12.37 -19.06 -4.77
N ARG A 454 11.64 -20.14 -5.08
CA ARG A 454 12.24 -21.40 -5.53
C ARG A 454 12.96 -21.24 -6.88
N GLU A 455 12.52 -20.33 -7.76
CA GLU A 455 13.21 -20.01 -9.02
C GLU A 455 14.60 -19.39 -8.80
N LEU A 456 14.84 -18.74 -7.66
CA LEU A 456 16.16 -18.21 -7.25
C LEU A 456 17.15 -19.34 -6.87
N ARG A 457 16.69 -20.59 -6.79
CA ARG A 457 17.44 -21.80 -6.47
C ARG A 457 18.16 -21.77 -5.11
N PRO A 458 17.49 -21.35 -4.03
CA PRO A 458 18.08 -21.44 -2.70
C PRO A 458 18.33 -22.90 -2.33
N LYS A 459 19.27 -23.14 -1.40
CA LYS A 459 19.49 -24.46 -0.82
C LYS A 459 18.28 -24.92 -0.02
N ARG A 460 17.78 -24.06 0.86
CA ARG A 460 16.54 -24.26 1.64
C ARG A 460 15.69 -22.98 1.60
N ILE A 461 14.38 -23.18 1.73
CA ILE A 461 13.44 -22.09 2.01
C ILE A 461 12.92 -22.28 3.43
N ILE A 462 13.09 -21.24 4.27
CA ILE A 462 12.60 -21.17 5.63
C ILE A 462 11.50 -20.10 5.65
N THR A 463 10.24 -20.49 5.89
CA THR A 463 9.11 -19.56 5.77
C THR A 463 8.44 -19.32 7.11
N VAL A 464 8.25 -18.05 7.46
CA VAL A 464 7.42 -17.59 8.58
C VAL A 464 6.10 -17.08 8.04
N ILE A 465 4.99 -17.64 8.53
CA ILE A 465 3.63 -17.18 8.19
C ILE A 465 2.73 -17.08 9.41
N GLY A 466 1.81 -16.12 9.38
CA GLY A 466 0.70 -16.01 10.31
C GLY A 466 -0.62 -15.77 9.58
N CYS A 467 -1.73 -15.84 10.32
CA CYS A 467 -3.05 -15.46 9.83
C CYS A 467 -3.71 -14.51 10.82
N GLY A 468 -4.39 -13.48 10.29
CA GLY A 468 -5.13 -12.52 11.12
C GLY A 468 -6.41 -13.13 11.72
N GLY A 469 -6.75 -12.66 12.92
CA GLY A 469 -8.04 -12.89 13.55
C GLY A 469 -9.15 -12.08 12.87
N GLU A 470 -10.41 -12.50 13.08
CA GLU A 470 -11.62 -11.86 12.53
C GLU A 470 -11.57 -11.72 11.00
N ARG A 471 -10.94 -12.68 10.34
CA ARG A 471 -10.79 -12.80 8.89
C ARG A 471 -11.24 -14.20 8.44
N ASP A 472 -11.13 -14.45 7.13
CA ASP A 472 -11.46 -15.76 6.55
C ASP A 472 -10.67 -16.91 7.22
N ARG A 473 -11.36 -17.69 8.06
CA ARG A 473 -10.78 -18.86 8.74
C ARG A 473 -10.46 -19.98 7.76
N GLY A 474 -11.22 -20.07 6.65
CA GLY A 474 -11.03 -21.13 5.65
C GLY A 474 -9.66 -21.08 4.96
N LYS A 475 -9.03 -19.92 4.89
CA LYS A 475 -7.69 -19.79 4.30
C LYS A 475 -6.57 -20.32 5.19
N ARG A 476 -6.76 -20.39 6.54
CA ARG A 476 -5.73 -20.75 7.53
C ARG A 476 -5.06 -22.10 7.24
N PRO A 477 -5.82 -23.21 7.14
CA PRO A 477 -5.22 -24.51 6.81
C PRO A 477 -4.64 -24.58 5.40
N ILE A 478 -5.22 -23.84 4.44
CA ILE A 478 -4.73 -23.81 3.05
C ILE A 478 -3.36 -23.14 2.99
N MET A 479 -3.18 -22.03 3.69
CA MET A 479 -1.89 -21.31 3.75
C MET A 479 -0.80 -22.17 4.39
N THR A 480 -1.11 -22.86 5.49
CA THR A 480 -0.18 -23.79 6.13
C THR A 480 0.24 -24.91 5.17
N LYS A 481 -0.73 -25.49 4.46
CA LYS A 481 -0.42 -26.54 3.48
C LYS A 481 0.49 -26.05 2.36
N ILE A 482 0.23 -24.87 1.82
CA ILE A 482 1.06 -24.25 0.77
C ILE A 482 2.48 -24.01 1.29
N ALA A 483 2.61 -23.43 2.48
CA ALA A 483 3.92 -23.15 3.07
C ALA A 483 4.71 -24.44 3.29
N THR A 484 4.10 -25.46 3.89
CA THR A 484 4.76 -26.74 4.19
C THR A 484 5.06 -27.59 2.95
N ASP A 485 4.28 -27.45 1.88
CA ASP A 485 4.55 -28.14 0.61
C ASP A 485 5.73 -27.49 -0.15
N LYS A 486 5.89 -26.16 -0.06
CA LYS A 486 6.84 -25.38 -0.89
C LYS A 486 8.10 -24.93 -0.15
N SER A 487 8.13 -25.00 1.17
CA SER A 487 9.28 -24.62 2.02
C SER A 487 9.87 -25.82 2.72
N ASP A 488 11.17 -25.83 2.87
CA ASP A 488 11.90 -26.90 3.59
C ASP A 488 11.65 -26.84 5.10
N VAL A 489 11.47 -25.62 5.61
CA VAL A 489 11.08 -25.34 7.00
C VAL A 489 9.96 -24.31 7.01
N THR A 490 8.91 -24.56 7.79
CA THR A 490 7.80 -23.63 8.00
C THR A 490 7.66 -23.32 9.48
N ILE A 491 7.50 -22.04 9.81
CA ILE A 491 7.23 -21.58 11.17
C ILE A 491 5.87 -20.87 11.16
N LEU A 492 4.91 -21.44 11.88
CA LEU A 492 3.61 -20.82 12.09
C LEU A 492 3.69 -19.86 13.27
N THR A 493 3.07 -18.68 13.13
CA THR A 493 3.10 -17.66 14.17
C THR A 493 1.84 -16.79 14.14
N SER A 494 1.75 -15.85 15.07
CA SER A 494 0.72 -14.81 15.10
C SER A 494 0.91 -13.82 13.93
N ASP A 495 -0.17 -13.13 13.60
CA ASP A 495 -0.18 -11.94 12.74
C ASP A 495 -0.87 -10.82 13.52
N ASN A 496 -2.06 -10.39 13.14
CA ASN A 496 -2.92 -9.50 13.92
C ASN A 496 -4.07 -10.34 14.51
N PRO A 497 -3.97 -10.90 15.71
CA PRO A 497 -5.00 -11.77 16.25
C PRO A 497 -6.33 -11.05 16.55
N ARG A 498 -6.29 -9.73 16.75
CA ARG A 498 -7.45 -8.91 17.10
C ARG A 498 -8.19 -9.48 18.31
N GLY A 499 -9.52 -9.69 18.21
CA GLY A 499 -10.32 -10.28 19.28
C GLY A 499 -10.28 -11.81 19.38
N GLU A 500 -9.53 -12.53 18.50
CA GLU A 500 -9.39 -13.99 18.58
C GLU A 500 -8.16 -14.40 19.40
N ASP A 501 -8.24 -15.55 20.09
CA ASP A 501 -7.08 -16.16 20.76
C ASP A 501 -6.03 -16.57 19.71
N PRO A 502 -4.77 -16.12 19.81
CA PRO A 502 -3.70 -16.53 18.90
C PRO A 502 -3.54 -18.04 18.77
N LEU A 503 -3.75 -18.80 19.87
CA LEU A 503 -3.62 -20.26 19.87
C LEU A 503 -4.75 -20.94 19.09
N ASP A 504 -5.96 -20.40 19.10
CA ASP A 504 -7.07 -20.90 18.29
C ASP A 504 -6.80 -20.69 16.79
N ILE A 505 -6.22 -19.55 16.43
CA ILE A 505 -5.80 -19.27 15.04
C ILE A 505 -4.75 -20.28 14.59
N LEU A 506 -3.77 -20.54 15.43
CA LEU A 506 -2.69 -21.49 15.15
C LEU A 506 -3.19 -22.94 15.08
N ASP A 507 -4.19 -23.33 15.88
CA ASP A 507 -4.84 -24.63 15.78
C ASP A 507 -5.56 -24.82 14.43
N ASP A 508 -6.31 -23.79 13.98
CA ASP A 508 -6.89 -23.79 12.62
C ASP A 508 -5.81 -23.94 11.53
N MET A 509 -4.64 -23.30 11.71
CA MET A 509 -3.52 -23.40 10.77
C MET A 509 -2.91 -24.80 10.75
N LEU A 510 -2.70 -25.44 11.92
CA LEU A 510 -2.18 -26.79 12.05
C LEU A 510 -3.05 -27.84 11.36
N ALA A 511 -4.36 -27.61 11.26
CA ALA A 511 -5.26 -28.48 10.51
C ALA A 511 -4.84 -28.67 9.04
N GLY A 512 -4.06 -27.74 8.46
CA GLY A 512 -3.52 -27.83 7.09
C GLY A 512 -2.55 -29.00 6.89
N VAL A 513 -1.92 -29.49 7.94
CA VAL A 513 -1.05 -30.69 7.93
C VAL A 513 -1.68 -31.89 8.67
N GLY A 514 -2.94 -31.74 9.06
CA GLY A 514 -3.69 -32.80 9.78
C GLY A 514 -3.30 -32.92 11.25
N TRP A 515 -2.71 -31.91 11.85
CA TRP A 515 -2.37 -31.85 13.27
C TRP A 515 -3.33 -30.94 14.03
N SER A 516 -3.49 -31.19 15.31
CA SER A 516 -4.10 -30.31 16.31
C SER A 516 -3.02 -29.71 17.21
N MET A 517 -3.35 -28.64 17.92
CA MET A 517 -2.46 -28.07 18.93
C MET A 517 -2.03 -29.09 19.99
N GLN A 518 -2.94 -29.97 20.43
CA GLN A 518 -2.62 -31.00 21.38
C GLN A 518 -1.58 -32.02 20.85
N GLU A 519 -1.65 -32.36 19.56
CA GLU A 519 -0.68 -33.28 18.94
C GLU A 519 0.67 -32.57 18.79
N TYR A 520 0.67 -31.31 18.39
CA TYR A 520 1.90 -30.51 18.29
C TYR A 520 2.61 -30.38 19.64
N LEU A 521 1.90 -30.06 20.72
CA LEU A 521 2.47 -29.93 22.06
C LEU A 521 3.06 -31.27 22.58
N LYS A 522 2.45 -32.41 22.26
CA LYS A 522 3.01 -33.73 22.60
C LYS A 522 4.36 -34.01 21.93
N HIS A 523 4.58 -33.45 20.72
CA HIS A 523 5.90 -33.57 20.10
C HIS A 523 6.93 -32.76 20.88
N GLY A 524 6.58 -31.56 21.35
CA GLY A 524 7.44 -30.69 22.17
C GLY A 524 7.81 -31.28 23.53
N GLU A 525 6.89 -32.02 24.18
CA GLU A 525 7.17 -32.72 25.45
C GLU A 525 8.34 -33.73 25.37
N ASN A 526 8.62 -34.23 24.17
CA ASN A 526 9.70 -35.19 23.91
C ASN A 526 10.91 -34.55 23.22
N ASP A 527 10.97 -33.23 23.10
CA ASP A 527 11.98 -32.47 22.33
C ASP A 527 12.16 -33.01 20.89
N TYR A 528 11.10 -33.59 20.32
CA TYR A 528 11.13 -34.16 18.98
C TYR A 528 9.91 -33.77 18.16
N TYR A 529 10.16 -32.94 17.15
CA TYR A 529 9.16 -32.59 16.15
C TYR A 529 9.40 -33.43 14.88
N PRO A 530 8.51 -34.40 14.59
CA PRO A 530 8.71 -35.29 13.46
C PRO A 530 8.66 -34.51 12.15
N PRO A 531 9.44 -34.92 11.14
CA PRO A 531 9.29 -34.35 9.81
C PRO A 531 7.90 -34.70 9.25
N LEU A 532 7.38 -33.79 8.41
CA LEU A 532 6.16 -34.04 7.66
C LEU A 532 6.37 -35.18 6.64
N PRO A 533 5.29 -35.76 6.07
CA PRO A 533 5.40 -36.86 5.09
C PRO A 533 6.26 -36.51 3.85
N ASN A 534 6.39 -35.23 3.48
CA ASN A 534 7.27 -34.78 2.41
C ASN A 534 8.74 -34.56 2.85
N GLY A 535 9.07 -34.81 4.10
CA GLY A 535 10.40 -34.60 4.66
C GLY A 535 10.68 -33.20 5.18
N HIS A 536 9.76 -32.25 4.98
CA HIS A 536 9.89 -30.87 5.45
C HIS A 536 9.59 -30.77 6.95
N ARG A 537 9.99 -29.67 7.57
CA ARG A 537 9.81 -29.45 9.01
C ARG A 537 8.80 -28.34 9.29
N LEU A 538 8.03 -28.52 10.35
CA LEU A 538 7.06 -27.55 10.83
C LEU A 538 7.33 -27.23 12.30
N PHE A 539 7.43 -25.92 12.58
CA PHE A 539 7.51 -25.36 13.92
C PHE A 539 6.39 -24.33 14.14
N LEU A 540 6.13 -24.03 15.42
CA LEU A 540 5.13 -23.06 15.81
C LEU A 540 5.65 -22.23 16.99
N HIS A 541 5.43 -20.91 16.90
CA HIS A 541 5.61 -20.00 18.01
C HIS A 541 4.57 -18.89 17.94
N ASP A 542 3.80 -18.65 19.01
CA ASP A 542 2.72 -17.67 19.06
C ASP A 542 3.23 -16.23 18.97
N ILE A 543 4.40 -15.93 19.53
CA ILE A 543 5.01 -14.59 19.46
C ILE A 543 5.77 -14.44 18.13
N ARG A 544 5.26 -13.57 17.24
CA ARG A 544 5.83 -13.37 15.90
C ARG A 544 7.30 -12.94 15.92
N ARG A 545 7.67 -12.04 16.82
CA ARG A 545 9.07 -11.60 17.00
C ARG A 545 10.01 -12.79 17.18
N VAL A 546 9.64 -13.74 18.04
CA VAL A 546 10.45 -14.94 18.30
C VAL A 546 10.51 -15.81 17.05
N ALA A 547 9.39 -16.03 16.37
CA ALA A 547 9.34 -16.82 15.14
C ALA A 547 10.25 -16.26 14.05
N VAL A 548 10.23 -14.93 13.84
CA VAL A 548 11.09 -14.23 12.86
C VAL A 548 12.56 -14.38 13.22
N ARG A 549 12.93 -14.09 14.47
CA ARG A 549 14.32 -14.18 14.95
C ARG A 549 14.87 -15.61 14.84
N CYS A 550 14.03 -16.59 15.13
CA CYS A 550 14.42 -17.98 15.00
C CYS A 550 14.60 -18.41 13.54
N ALA A 551 13.72 -17.96 12.63
CA ALA A 551 13.87 -18.24 11.21
C ALA A 551 15.18 -17.68 10.66
N VAL A 552 15.51 -16.44 11.03
CA VAL A 552 16.79 -15.80 10.65
C VAL A 552 17.98 -16.56 11.23
N ALA A 553 17.92 -16.96 12.51
CA ALA A 553 18.99 -17.72 13.15
C ALA A 553 19.25 -19.10 12.52
N MET A 554 18.24 -19.71 11.89
CA MET A 554 18.38 -20.99 11.17
C MET A 554 18.97 -20.84 9.77
N GLY A 555 19.10 -19.62 9.25
CA GLY A 555 19.63 -19.34 7.92
C GLY A 555 21.11 -19.69 7.80
N GLU A 556 21.46 -20.42 6.74
CA GLU A 556 22.84 -20.77 6.37
C GLU A 556 23.13 -20.27 4.96
N GLU A 557 24.43 -20.24 4.60
CA GLU A 557 24.88 -19.81 3.27
C GLU A 557 24.08 -20.49 2.14
N GLY A 558 23.44 -19.66 1.32
CA GLY A 558 22.64 -20.09 0.18
C GLY A 558 21.16 -20.41 0.49
N ASP A 559 20.71 -20.25 1.74
CA ASP A 559 19.31 -20.37 2.11
C ASP A 559 18.52 -19.10 1.76
N MET A 560 17.19 -19.20 1.82
CA MET A 560 16.28 -18.05 1.76
C MET A 560 15.28 -18.12 2.91
N VAL A 561 15.30 -17.10 3.77
CA VAL A 561 14.29 -16.87 4.80
C VAL A 561 13.19 -15.98 4.22
N VAL A 562 11.94 -16.41 4.34
CA VAL A 562 10.76 -15.71 3.82
C VAL A 562 9.84 -15.37 4.98
N VAL A 563 9.67 -14.09 5.29
CA VAL A 563 8.73 -13.61 6.29
C VAL A 563 7.50 -13.02 5.57
N ALA A 564 6.37 -13.72 5.63
CA ALA A 564 5.17 -13.38 4.89
C ALA A 564 3.99 -13.01 5.79
N GLY A 565 3.13 -12.13 5.28
CA GLY A 565 1.86 -11.71 5.88
C GLY A 565 1.74 -10.21 6.09
N LYS A 566 2.61 -9.60 6.88
CA LYS A 566 2.55 -8.18 7.26
C LYS A 566 3.18 -7.24 6.22
N GLY A 567 4.25 -7.66 5.56
CA GLY A 567 4.93 -6.83 4.55
C GLY A 567 5.34 -5.46 5.11
N HIS A 568 4.69 -4.41 4.65
CA HIS A 568 4.97 -3.02 5.06
C HIS A 568 4.23 -2.58 6.34
N GLU A 569 3.37 -3.41 6.92
CA GLU A 569 2.66 -3.08 8.16
C GLU A 569 3.66 -2.91 9.32
N THR A 570 3.50 -1.82 10.08
CA THR A 570 4.38 -1.46 11.20
C THR A 570 3.70 -1.63 12.56
N TYR A 571 2.69 -2.50 12.63
CA TYR A 571 1.90 -2.70 13.85
C TYR A 571 1.45 -4.15 14.01
N GLU A 572 1.13 -4.51 15.25
CA GLU A 572 0.42 -5.72 15.64
C GLU A 572 -0.80 -5.33 16.48
N ILE A 573 -1.95 -5.98 16.20
CA ILE A 573 -3.22 -5.73 16.90
C ILE A 573 -3.59 -6.99 17.69
N GLU A 574 -3.67 -6.84 19.02
CA GLU A 574 -4.12 -7.87 19.95
C GLU A 574 -5.19 -7.29 20.89
N GLY A 575 -6.42 -7.80 20.80
CA GLY A 575 -7.57 -7.17 21.43
C GLY A 575 -7.71 -5.72 20.94
N ASP A 576 -7.87 -4.80 21.89
CA ASP A 576 -7.98 -3.35 21.65
C ASP A 576 -6.62 -2.64 21.56
N LYS A 577 -5.51 -3.37 21.66
CA LYS A 577 -4.17 -2.78 21.66
C LYS A 577 -3.57 -2.85 20.26
N LYS A 578 -3.06 -1.71 19.81
CA LYS A 578 -2.22 -1.59 18.62
C LYS A 578 -0.82 -1.21 19.07
N GLU A 579 0.13 -2.09 18.85
CA GLU A 579 1.53 -1.90 19.25
C GLU A 579 2.42 -1.83 18.01
N PHE A 580 3.53 -1.10 18.12
CA PHE A 580 4.51 -1.06 17.03
C PHE A 580 5.18 -2.42 16.85
N PHE A 581 5.19 -2.89 15.61
CA PHE A 581 5.85 -4.12 15.20
C PHE A 581 6.13 -4.09 13.69
N ASP A 582 7.38 -4.28 13.28
CA ASP A 582 7.79 -4.29 11.88
C ASP A 582 8.66 -5.50 11.59
N ASP A 583 8.19 -6.41 10.72
CA ASP A 583 8.94 -7.61 10.33
C ASP A 583 10.34 -7.29 9.78
N ARG A 584 10.50 -6.15 9.11
CA ARG A 584 11.77 -5.72 8.49
C ARG A 584 12.80 -5.33 9.56
N GLU A 585 12.37 -4.59 10.58
CA GLU A 585 13.22 -4.23 11.71
C GLU A 585 13.60 -5.47 12.53
N GLU A 586 12.63 -6.36 12.78
CA GLU A 586 12.91 -7.61 13.49
C GLU A 586 13.91 -8.50 12.74
N CYS A 587 13.85 -8.53 11.40
CA CYS A 587 14.84 -9.23 10.60
C CYS A 587 16.24 -8.60 10.71
N ARG A 588 16.35 -7.26 10.63
CA ARG A 588 17.62 -6.54 10.78
C ARG A 588 18.24 -6.77 12.15
N GLU A 589 17.45 -6.59 13.21
CA GLU A 589 17.92 -6.85 14.58
C GLU A 589 18.34 -8.33 14.78
N ALA A 590 17.59 -9.26 14.19
CA ALA A 590 17.93 -10.68 14.27
C ALA A 590 19.25 -10.99 13.58
N LEU A 591 19.50 -10.43 12.38
CA LEU A 591 20.74 -10.61 11.65
C LEU A 591 21.95 -10.09 12.43
N GLN A 592 21.86 -8.89 13.01
CA GLN A 592 22.92 -8.33 13.84
C GLN A 592 23.20 -9.21 15.07
N TYR A 593 22.15 -9.71 15.73
CA TYR A 593 22.28 -10.57 16.91
C TYR A 593 22.89 -11.96 16.56
N VAL A 594 22.51 -12.55 15.44
CA VAL A 594 23.05 -13.84 14.96
C VAL A 594 24.55 -13.74 14.65
N ASP A 595 24.97 -12.63 14.07
CA ASP A 595 26.39 -12.36 13.82
C ASP A 595 27.21 -12.28 15.11
N GLU A 596 26.69 -11.65 16.16
CA GLU A 596 27.34 -11.63 17.47
C GLU A 596 27.47 -13.03 18.07
N LEU A 597 26.43 -13.88 17.93
CA LEU A 597 26.46 -15.27 18.37
C LEU A 597 27.50 -16.11 17.60
N HIS A 598 27.56 -15.96 16.29
CA HIS A 598 28.55 -16.65 15.45
C HIS A 598 29.99 -16.20 15.78
N GLN A 599 30.21 -14.90 15.99
CA GLN A 599 31.51 -14.38 16.44
C GLN A 599 31.92 -14.93 17.82
N ALA A 600 30.92 -15.20 18.69
CA ALA A 600 31.13 -15.87 19.98
C ALA A 600 31.34 -17.41 19.87
N GLY A 601 31.25 -17.96 18.66
CA GLY A 601 31.41 -19.41 18.39
C GLY A 601 30.19 -20.23 18.79
N ILE A 602 28.99 -19.63 18.86
CA ILE A 602 27.74 -20.31 19.19
C ILE A 602 27.11 -20.82 17.89
N ASP A 603 26.84 -22.12 17.82
CA ASP A 603 26.11 -22.73 16.72
C ASP A 603 24.60 -22.44 16.86
N THR A 604 24.04 -21.74 15.88
CA THR A 604 22.62 -21.36 15.86
C THR A 604 21.76 -22.29 14.98
N SER A 605 22.37 -23.25 14.27
CA SER A 605 21.69 -24.14 13.33
C SER A 605 20.73 -25.13 14.02
N GLU A 606 20.95 -25.42 15.30
CA GLU A 606 20.16 -26.34 16.13
C GLU A 606 19.52 -25.65 17.35
N PHE A 607 18.89 -24.50 17.16
CA PHE A 607 18.18 -23.84 18.27
C PHE A 607 17.04 -24.72 18.78
N PRO A 608 17.01 -25.06 20.10
CA PRO A 608 15.89 -25.80 20.66
C PRO A 608 14.67 -24.90 20.76
N TRP A 609 13.66 -25.19 19.95
CA TRP A 609 12.35 -24.55 20.00
C TRP A 609 11.61 -25.02 21.26
N ARG A 610 11.65 -24.24 22.32
CA ARG A 610 10.78 -24.43 23.48
C ARG A 610 9.73 -23.32 23.47
N LEU A 611 8.46 -23.71 23.56
CA LEU A 611 7.43 -22.77 23.97
C LEU A 611 7.80 -22.26 25.36
N PRO A 612 7.65 -20.94 25.66
CA PRO A 612 7.83 -20.45 27.00
C PRO A 612 6.94 -21.26 27.94
N GLU A 613 7.50 -21.73 29.05
CA GLU A 613 6.72 -22.33 30.11
C GLU A 613 5.65 -21.31 30.53
N SER A 614 4.39 -21.68 30.43
CA SER A 614 3.26 -20.85 30.84
C SER A 614 3.45 -20.45 32.30
N HIS A 615 3.71 -19.17 32.54
CA HIS A 615 3.73 -18.58 33.87
C HIS A 615 2.33 -18.19 34.32
#